data_e057149f994eed7b9d4a826ce1b4b462
#
_entry.id   e057149f994eed7b9d4a826ce1b4b462
#
_cell.length_a   1.000
_cell.length_b   1.000
_cell.length_c   1.000
_cell.angle_alpha   90.00
_cell.angle_beta   90.00
_cell.angle_gamma   90.00
#
_symmetry.space_group_name_H-M   'P 1'
#
loop_
_entity.id
_entity.type
_entity.pdbx_description
1 polymer ?
#
loop_
_entity_poly.entity_id
_entity_poly.type
_entity_poly.pdbx_seq_one_letter_code
_entity_poly.pdbx_strand_id
1 'polypeptide(L)'
;MKKQSIGIILAAALGVGSLFGAAIPGADTLFNTSLPGTGASTVQAASNSDEEYDPYQDFVASGDFSLVQDEADLLTDEEESLLLDKLQTLTDEYSCEVAVATVESKKGYEMNFFTDHYFDENGYGVGENYDGILFMVSIGDRKWHITTHGYGMTAFNDDGLAYLKDNVEPLLKDEDFYGAFDTYANLCGDLLEMAANGEPY
;
A
#
# COMPACT_ATOMS: atom_id res chain seq x y z
N MET A 1 -17.27 -6.50 30.86
CA MET A 1 -18.13 -5.44 30.27
C MET A 1 -17.78 -5.38 28.80
N LYS A 2 -18.68 -5.79 27.91
CA LYS A 2 -18.46 -5.82 26.46
C LYS A 2 -18.48 -4.40 25.90
N LYS A 3 -17.41 -3.92 25.29
CA LYS A 3 -17.43 -2.72 24.47
C LYS A 3 -17.77 -3.12 23.04
N GLN A 4 -18.89 -2.60 22.55
CA GLN A 4 -19.34 -2.80 21.17
C GLN A 4 -18.61 -1.81 20.28
N SER A 5 -17.99 -2.32 19.24
CA SER A 5 -17.45 -1.53 18.14
C SER A 5 -18.61 -0.97 17.32
N ILE A 6 -18.65 0.34 17.18
CA ILE A 6 -19.61 1.03 16.32
C ILE A 6 -18.98 1.15 14.93
N GLY A 7 -19.40 0.28 14.04
CA GLY A 7 -19.10 0.43 12.62
C GLY A 7 -19.90 1.60 12.03
N ILE A 8 -19.21 2.58 11.48
CA ILE A 8 -19.86 3.66 10.73
C ILE A 8 -20.03 3.19 9.29
N ILE A 9 -21.26 2.82 8.95
CA ILE A 9 -21.66 2.56 7.56
C ILE A 9 -21.94 3.91 6.92
N LEU A 10 -21.08 4.35 6.02
CA LEU A 10 -21.37 5.51 5.17
C LEU A 10 -22.21 5.05 3.98
N ALA A 11 -23.53 5.30 4.06
CA ALA A 11 -24.45 5.06 2.97
C ALA A 11 -24.35 6.19 1.95
N ALA A 12 -23.80 5.89 0.77
CA ALA A 12 -23.84 6.81 -0.36
C ALA A 12 -25.26 6.84 -0.95
N ALA A 13 -25.92 7.99 -0.86
CA ALA A 13 -27.22 8.24 -1.44
C ALA A 13 -27.12 8.42 -2.96
N LEU A 14 -27.80 7.54 -3.67
CA LEU A 14 -28.06 7.66 -5.11
C LEU A 14 -28.98 8.86 -5.37
N GLY A 15 -28.45 9.91 -5.99
CA GLY A 15 -29.20 11.00 -6.59
C GLY A 15 -29.63 10.66 -7.99
N VAL A 16 -30.90 10.27 -8.16
CA VAL A 16 -31.57 10.18 -9.46
C VAL A 16 -31.94 11.57 -9.92
N GLY A 17 -31.30 12.04 -10.96
CA GLY A 17 -31.65 13.26 -11.69
C GLY A 17 -32.04 12.96 -13.12
N SER A 18 -33.32 12.69 -13.33
CA SER A 18 -33.97 12.70 -14.64
C SER A 18 -34.17 14.15 -15.08
N LEU A 19 -33.92 14.50 -16.39
CA LEU A 19 -34.87 15.20 -17.24
C LEU A 19 -34.23 15.93 -18.45
N PHE A 20 -34.99 15.78 -19.53
CA PHE A 20 -35.07 16.53 -20.80
C PHE A 20 -34.00 16.18 -21.86
N GLY A 21 -34.30 15.43 -22.86
CA GLY A 21 -35.28 15.47 -23.87
C GLY A 21 -35.11 16.64 -24.87
N ALA A 22 -34.29 16.44 -25.92
CA ALA A 22 -34.43 17.23 -27.12
C ALA A 22 -34.20 16.28 -28.32
N ALA A 23 -35.30 15.92 -28.96
CA ALA A 23 -35.32 15.22 -30.23
C ALA A 23 -34.85 16.17 -31.35
N ILE A 24 -33.84 15.73 -32.09
CA ILE A 24 -33.50 16.32 -33.39
C ILE A 24 -34.12 15.42 -34.45
N PRO A 25 -35.08 15.91 -35.27
CA PRO A 25 -35.61 15.13 -36.35
C PRO A 25 -34.76 15.33 -37.64
N GLY A 26 -34.46 14.21 -38.31
CA GLY A 26 -34.13 14.24 -39.71
C GLY A 26 -32.73 13.81 -40.10
N ALA A 27 -32.55 12.50 -40.32
CA ALA A 27 -31.71 11.99 -41.40
C ALA A 27 -32.09 10.52 -41.65
N ASP A 28 -33.29 10.32 -42.20
CA ASP A 28 -33.53 9.15 -43.06
C ASP A 28 -32.72 9.36 -44.32
N THR A 29 -31.89 8.39 -44.67
CA THR A 29 -31.84 7.80 -46.02
C THR A 29 -30.62 6.92 -46.22
N LEU A 30 -30.95 5.66 -46.54
CA LEU A 30 -30.36 4.84 -47.59
C LEU A 30 -28.99 4.22 -47.37
N PHE A 31 -28.99 2.91 -47.05
CA PHE A 31 -28.44 1.91 -47.96
C PHE A 31 -28.92 0.52 -47.54
N ASN A 32 -30.15 0.18 -48.02
CA ASN A 32 -30.56 -1.20 -48.07
C ASN A 32 -30.11 -1.75 -49.43
N THR A 33 -28.98 -2.46 -49.46
CA THR A 33 -28.63 -3.33 -50.58
C THR A 33 -28.52 -4.75 -50.04
N SER A 34 -29.60 -5.49 -50.22
CA SER A 34 -29.63 -6.93 -50.08
C SER A 34 -28.74 -7.57 -51.15
N LEU A 35 -27.69 -8.27 -50.73
CA LEU A 35 -27.01 -9.28 -51.53
C LEU A 35 -27.32 -10.66 -50.95
N PRO A 36 -27.76 -11.62 -51.75
CA PRO A 36 -28.06 -12.96 -51.25
C PRO A 36 -26.80 -13.84 -51.24
N GLY A 37 -26.62 -14.51 -50.13
CA GLY A 37 -25.88 -15.76 -50.03
C GLY A 37 -24.41 -15.67 -49.71
N THR A 38 -24.10 -15.97 -48.45
CA THR A 38 -23.15 -17.00 -48.03
C THR A 38 -22.97 -16.87 -46.50
N GLY A 39 -23.14 -17.99 -45.82
CA GLY A 39 -22.63 -18.34 -44.49
C GLY A 39 -22.60 -17.25 -43.39
N ALA A 40 -23.59 -17.26 -42.51
CA ALA A 40 -23.50 -16.53 -41.23
C ALA A 40 -22.34 -17.08 -40.38
N SER A 41 -21.18 -16.46 -40.50
CA SER A 41 -20.19 -16.47 -39.41
C SER A 41 -20.67 -15.44 -38.41
N THR A 42 -21.25 -15.90 -37.30
CA THR A 42 -21.40 -15.10 -36.11
C THR A 42 -20.00 -14.75 -35.61
N VAL A 43 -19.54 -13.55 -35.97
CA VAL A 43 -18.42 -12.92 -35.31
C VAL A 43 -18.96 -12.62 -33.92
N GLN A 44 -18.65 -13.51 -32.97
CA GLN A 44 -18.80 -13.21 -31.57
C GLN A 44 -17.90 -12.00 -31.32
N ALA A 45 -18.52 -10.84 -31.11
CA ALA A 45 -17.80 -9.70 -30.56
C ALA A 45 -17.18 -10.16 -29.26
N ALA A 46 -15.87 -10.34 -29.26
CA ALA A 46 -15.12 -10.43 -28.05
C ALA A 46 -15.47 -9.15 -27.26
N SER A 47 -16.15 -9.33 -26.16
CA SER A 47 -16.27 -8.27 -25.16
C SER A 47 -14.84 -8.03 -24.67
N ASN A 48 -14.17 -7.06 -25.29
CA ASN A 48 -13.04 -6.42 -24.67
C ASN A 48 -13.64 -5.74 -23.45
N SER A 49 -13.50 -6.37 -22.30
CA SER A 49 -13.50 -5.64 -21.06
C SER A 49 -12.28 -4.72 -21.17
N ASP A 50 -12.50 -3.48 -21.55
CA ASP A 50 -11.57 -2.40 -21.30
C ASP A 50 -11.52 -2.26 -19.79
N GLU A 51 -10.81 -3.16 -19.11
CA GLU A 51 -10.33 -2.93 -17.76
C GLU A 51 -9.37 -1.76 -17.91
N GLU A 52 -9.81 -0.61 -17.46
CA GLU A 52 -8.98 0.60 -17.40
C GLU A 52 -7.72 0.23 -16.61
N TYR A 53 -6.57 0.24 -17.29
CA TYR A 53 -5.29 -0.06 -16.65
C TYR A 53 -5.05 0.99 -15.56
N ASP A 54 -5.12 0.58 -14.31
CA ASP A 54 -4.74 1.40 -13.17
C ASP A 54 -3.23 1.19 -12.90
N PRO A 55 -2.39 2.19 -13.15
CA PRO A 55 -0.95 2.07 -12.95
C PRO A 55 -0.55 1.90 -11.48
N TYR A 56 -1.46 2.16 -10.55
CA TYR A 56 -1.21 2.09 -9.12
C TYR A 56 -1.58 0.74 -8.49
N GLN A 57 -2.29 -0.13 -9.22
CA GLN A 57 -2.64 -1.49 -8.77
C GLN A 57 -1.42 -2.33 -8.37
N ASP A 58 -0.26 -2.03 -8.94
CA ASP A 58 0.98 -2.72 -8.62
C ASP A 58 1.51 -2.46 -7.20
N PHE A 59 1.04 -1.38 -6.56
CA PHE A 59 1.49 -0.94 -5.24
C PHE A 59 0.47 -1.23 -4.13
N VAL A 60 -0.71 -1.75 -4.47
CA VAL A 60 -1.76 -2.05 -3.50
C VAL A 60 -1.55 -3.42 -2.87
N ALA A 61 -1.59 -3.48 -1.55
CA ALA A 61 -1.53 -4.72 -0.78
C ALA A 61 -2.73 -5.64 -1.08
N SER A 62 -2.52 -6.94 -0.97
CA SER A 62 -3.56 -7.94 -1.27
C SER A 62 -4.57 -8.16 -0.15
N GLY A 63 -4.37 -7.56 1.02
CA GLY A 63 -5.19 -7.76 2.22
C GLY A 63 -5.73 -6.47 2.83
N ASP A 64 -6.35 -6.62 3.99
CA ASP A 64 -6.72 -5.47 4.82
C ASP A 64 -5.46 -4.79 5.37
N PHE A 65 -5.55 -3.48 5.60
CA PHE A 65 -4.45 -2.69 6.15
C PHE A 65 -3.92 -3.25 7.47
N SER A 66 -2.60 -3.39 7.58
CA SER A 66 -1.88 -3.79 8.79
C SER A 66 -0.53 -3.09 8.88
N LEU A 67 -0.04 -2.83 10.08
CA LEU A 67 1.33 -2.35 10.31
C LEU A 67 2.38 -3.44 10.01
N VAL A 68 1.97 -4.69 9.97
CA VAL A 68 2.75 -5.82 9.47
C VAL A 68 2.00 -6.39 8.27
N GLN A 69 2.52 -6.15 7.07
CA GLN A 69 1.95 -6.65 5.83
C GLN A 69 2.90 -7.68 5.22
N ASP A 70 2.78 -8.93 5.65
CA ASP A 70 3.69 -10.01 5.22
C ASP A 70 3.14 -10.80 4.02
N GLU A 71 3.12 -10.18 2.83
CA GLU A 71 2.64 -10.82 1.60
C GLU A 71 3.60 -11.91 1.06
N ALA A 72 4.84 -11.89 1.50
CA ALA A 72 5.85 -12.86 1.08
C ALA A 72 5.98 -14.07 2.03
N ASP A 73 5.13 -14.12 3.09
CA ASP A 73 5.09 -15.24 4.06
C ASP A 73 6.48 -15.54 4.67
N LEU A 74 7.17 -14.45 5.11
CA LEU A 74 8.51 -14.53 5.71
C LEU A 74 8.47 -14.72 7.23
N LEU A 75 7.33 -14.44 7.86
CA LEU A 75 7.11 -14.53 9.29
C LEU A 75 6.11 -15.66 9.60
N THR A 76 6.18 -16.20 10.80
CA THR A 76 5.12 -17.03 11.35
C THR A 76 4.00 -16.18 11.92
N ASP A 77 2.78 -16.72 12.02
CA ASP A 77 1.61 -16.04 12.63
C ASP A 77 1.92 -15.48 14.03
N GLU A 78 2.77 -16.16 14.81
CA GLU A 78 3.20 -15.74 16.14
C GLU A 78 4.16 -14.54 16.07
N GLU A 79 5.11 -14.57 15.14
CA GLU A 79 6.06 -13.48 14.91
C GLU A 79 5.37 -12.22 14.39
N GLU A 80 4.42 -12.36 13.43
CA GLU A 80 3.60 -11.25 12.95
C GLU A 80 2.82 -10.61 14.10
N SER A 81 2.18 -11.40 14.95
CA SER A 81 1.40 -10.91 16.08
C SER A 81 2.26 -10.16 17.08
N LEU A 82 3.45 -10.67 17.42
CA LEU A 82 4.39 -10.03 18.33
C LEU A 82 4.93 -8.72 17.76
N LEU A 83 5.26 -8.73 16.49
CA LEU A 83 5.73 -7.54 15.78
C LEU A 83 4.63 -6.48 15.69
N LEU A 84 3.41 -6.86 15.32
CA LEU A 84 2.26 -5.97 15.22
C LEU A 84 1.97 -5.26 16.55
N ASP A 85 1.95 -5.99 17.66
CA ASP A 85 1.73 -5.42 19.00
C ASP A 85 2.82 -4.37 19.34
N LYS A 86 4.06 -4.63 18.97
CA LYS A 86 5.18 -3.70 19.17
C LYS A 86 5.03 -2.43 18.30
N LEU A 87 4.78 -2.59 17.00
CA LEU A 87 4.63 -1.48 16.07
C LEU A 87 3.42 -0.61 16.43
N GLN A 88 2.30 -1.22 16.83
CA GLN A 88 1.12 -0.50 17.29
C GLN A 88 1.43 0.33 18.55
N THR A 89 2.19 -0.23 19.49
CA THR A 89 2.60 0.49 20.70
C THR A 89 3.42 1.74 20.36
N LEU A 90 4.39 1.63 19.47
CA LEU A 90 5.22 2.75 19.02
C LEU A 90 4.38 3.81 18.30
N THR A 91 3.50 3.38 17.40
CA THR A 91 2.60 4.27 16.63
C THR A 91 1.71 5.08 17.58
N ASP A 92 1.11 4.42 18.56
CA ASP A 92 0.22 5.05 19.55
C ASP A 92 0.97 6.02 20.48
N GLU A 93 2.19 5.66 20.88
CA GLU A 93 3.02 6.47 21.81
C GLU A 93 3.54 7.74 21.15
N TYR A 94 4.05 7.63 19.92
CA TYR A 94 4.73 8.75 19.24
C TYR A 94 3.88 9.45 18.18
N SER A 95 2.68 8.96 17.88
CA SER A 95 1.85 9.47 16.78
C SER A 95 2.61 9.56 15.44
N CYS A 96 3.49 8.60 15.23
CA CYS A 96 4.25 8.38 14.01
C CYS A 96 4.18 6.90 13.67
N GLU A 97 3.63 6.56 12.52
CA GLU A 97 3.40 5.19 12.16
C GLU A 97 4.71 4.46 11.88
N VAL A 98 4.88 3.29 12.51
CA VAL A 98 6.02 2.40 12.26
C VAL A 98 5.47 1.12 11.65
N ALA A 99 5.88 0.81 10.42
CA ALA A 99 5.33 -0.30 9.67
C ALA A 99 6.39 -1.16 8.98
N VAL A 100 6.02 -2.39 8.68
CA VAL A 100 6.81 -3.37 7.93
C VAL A 100 5.96 -3.98 6.83
N ALA A 101 6.50 -4.09 5.62
CA ALA A 101 5.86 -4.81 4.54
C ALA A 101 6.84 -5.75 3.84
N THR A 102 6.36 -6.93 3.43
CA THR A 102 7.10 -7.85 2.58
C THR A 102 6.31 -8.14 1.32
N VAL A 103 7.00 -8.26 0.20
CA VAL A 103 6.41 -8.62 -1.09
C VAL A 103 7.29 -9.63 -1.82
N GLU A 104 6.70 -10.46 -2.66
CA GLU A 104 7.47 -11.38 -3.50
C GLU A 104 8.29 -10.61 -4.54
N SER A 105 7.76 -9.54 -5.14
CA SER A 105 8.46 -8.77 -6.17
C SER A 105 8.04 -7.30 -6.17
N LYS A 106 9.01 -6.41 -6.39
CA LYS A 106 8.82 -4.99 -6.71
C LYS A 106 8.39 -4.75 -8.17
N LYS A 107 7.99 -5.78 -8.90
CA LYS A 107 7.43 -5.75 -10.27
C LYS A 107 8.26 -4.96 -11.30
N GLY A 108 9.57 -4.95 -11.12
CA GLY A 108 10.52 -4.28 -12.04
C GLY A 108 10.78 -2.80 -11.74
N TYR A 109 10.08 -2.19 -10.80
CA TYR A 109 10.34 -0.81 -10.37
C TYR A 109 11.65 -0.70 -9.58
N GLU A 110 12.18 0.53 -9.44
CA GLU A 110 13.24 0.78 -8.46
C GLU A 110 12.68 0.64 -7.04
N MET A 111 13.48 0.09 -6.12
CA MET A 111 12.97 -0.31 -4.81
C MET A 111 12.45 0.89 -3.99
N ASN A 112 13.14 2.03 -4.02
CA ASN A 112 12.68 3.26 -3.37
C ASN A 112 11.35 3.74 -3.95
N PHE A 113 11.23 3.81 -5.29
CA PHE A 113 10.01 4.21 -5.97
C PHE A 113 8.84 3.28 -5.60
N PHE A 114 9.09 1.96 -5.58
CA PHE A 114 8.06 0.99 -5.21
C PHE A 114 7.62 1.15 -3.76
N THR A 115 8.57 1.34 -2.83
CA THR A 115 8.26 1.50 -1.40
C THR A 115 7.48 2.79 -1.13
N ASP A 116 7.86 3.91 -1.77
CA ASP A 116 7.18 5.19 -1.62
C ASP A 116 5.71 5.10 -2.10
N HIS A 117 5.48 4.53 -3.30
CA HIS A 117 4.12 4.35 -3.80
C HIS A 117 3.32 3.33 -2.97
N TYR A 118 3.95 2.26 -2.48
CA TYR A 118 3.28 1.31 -1.61
C TYR A 118 2.84 1.97 -0.30
N PHE A 119 3.63 2.87 0.25
CA PHE A 119 3.27 3.67 1.41
C PHE A 119 2.03 4.52 1.13
N ASP A 120 2.03 5.27 0.02
CA ASP A 120 0.96 6.18 -0.35
C ASP A 120 -0.35 5.44 -0.68
N GLU A 121 -0.29 4.42 -1.55
CA GLU A 121 -1.48 3.73 -2.08
C GLU A 121 -2.17 2.84 -1.03
N ASN A 122 -1.45 2.41 0.02
CA ASN A 122 -2.04 1.64 1.11
C ASN A 122 -2.44 2.50 2.31
N GLY A 123 -2.22 3.82 2.24
CA GLY A 123 -2.67 4.77 3.24
C GLY A 123 -1.90 4.73 4.55
N TYR A 124 -0.61 4.42 4.49
CA TYR A 124 0.27 4.50 5.65
C TYR A 124 0.46 5.94 6.11
N GLY A 125 0.82 6.08 7.39
CA GLY A 125 1.11 7.35 8.04
C GLY A 125 -0.04 7.95 8.84
N VAL A 126 0.30 8.56 9.97
CA VAL A 126 -0.67 9.16 10.90
C VAL A 126 -0.92 10.62 10.54
N GLY A 127 -2.19 11.04 10.59
CA GLY A 127 -2.59 12.44 10.49
C GLY A 127 -2.48 13.05 9.10
N GLU A 128 -2.60 14.39 9.03
CA GLU A 128 -2.65 15.12 7.76
C GLU A 128 -1.30 15.15 7.01
N ASN A 129 -0.19 14.89 7.70
CA ASN A 129 1.15 14.88 7.12
C ASN A 129 1.65 13.48 6.77
N TYR A 130 0.84 12.44 7.01
CA TYR A 130 1.23 11.04 6.82
C TYR A 130 2.50 10.69 7.60
N ASP A 131 2.54 11.07 8.90
CA ASP A 131 3.70 10.89 9.76
C ASP A 131 4.01 9.41 9.94
N GLY A 132 5.13 8.93 9.38
CA GLY A 132 5.44 7.50 9.42
C GLY A 132 6.77 7.09 8.82
N ILE A 133 7.07 5.80 8.99
CA ILE A 133 8.23 5.10 8.45
C ILE A 133 7.80 3.68 8.06
N LEU A 134 8.17 3.24 6.87
CA LEU A 134 7.91 1.89 6.35
C LEU A 134 9.22 1.20 5.98
N PHE A 135 9.44 0.01 6.54
CA PHE A 135 10.50 -0.89 6.13
C PHE A 135 9.94 -1.98 5.22
N MET A 136 10.36 -1.99 3.96
CA MET A 136 9.88 -2.95 2.96
C MET A 136 10.99 -3.87 2.47
N VAL A 137 10.65 -5.17 2.33
CA VAL A 137 11.50 -6.20 1.76
C VAL A 137 10.82 -6.82 0.53
N SER A 138 11.51 -6.87 -0.61
CA SER A 138 11.14 -7.64 -1.79
C SER A 138 12.04 -8.87 -1.88
N ILE A 139 11.50 -10.03 -1.48
CA ILE A 139 12.31 -11.24 -1.29
C ILE A 139 12.81 -11.83 -2.61
N GLY A 140 11.96 -11.92 -3.63
CA GLY A 140 12.34 -12.44 -4.94
C GLY A 140 13.34 -11.57 -5.69
N ASP A 141 13.34 -10.27 -5.44
CA ASP A 141 14.32 -9.33 -5.99
C ASP A 141 15.58 -9.19 -5.12
N ARG A 142 15.57 -9.71 -3.89
CA ARG A 142 16.62 -9.55 -2.87
C ARG A 142 16.95 -8.08 -2.64
N LYS A 143 15.93 -7.26 -2.50
CA LYS A 143 16.01 -5.81 -2.30
C LYS A 143 15.15 -5.40 -1.11
N TRP A 144 15.56 -4.32 -0.49
CA TRP A 144 14.82 -3.70 0.60
C TRP A 144 15.02 -2.18 0.59
N HIS A 145 14.10 -1.48 1.23
CA HIS A 145 14.17 -0.03 1.39
C HIS A 145 13.42 0.40 2.65
N ILE A 146 13.82 1.55 3.20
CA ILE A 146 13.09 2.23 4.28
C ILE A 146 12.73 3.60 3.74
N THR A 147 11.43 3.94 3.77
CA THR A 147 10.92 5.26 3.44
C THR A 147 10.34 5.96 4.67
N THR A 148 10.37 7.30 4.68
CA THR A 148 9.87 8.13 5.78
C THR A 148 9.02 9.27 5.24
N HIS A 149 7.94 9.60 5.96
CA HIS A 149 7.00 10.65 5.59
C HIS A 149 6.71 11.55 6.81
N GLY A 150 6.34 12.79 6.52
CA GLY A 150 5.92 13.74 7.54
C GLY A 150 6.94 13.94 8.66
N TYR A 151 6.51 13.78 9.93
CA TYR A 151 7.39 13.85 11.10
C TYR A 151 8.48 12.76 11.08
N GLY A 152 8.22 11.61 10.45
CA GLY A 152 9.20 10.55 10.27
C GLY A 152 10.49 11.05 9.61
N MET A 153 10.43 12.00 8.68
CA MET A 153 11.62 12.58 8.04
C MET A 153 12.51 13.38 9.04
N THR A 154 11.94 13.85 10.13
CA THR A 154 12.67 14.55 11.18
C THR A 154 13.21 13.57 12.23
N ALA A 155 12.38 12.62 12.65
CA ALA A 155 12.75 11.63 13.65
C ALA A 155 13.82 10.65 13.15
N PHE A 156 13.72 10.28 11.87
CA PHE A 156 14.61 9.34 11.17
C PHE A 156 15.41 10.09 10.08
N ASN A 157 16.20 11.07 10.49
CA ASN A 157 17.07 11.81 9.56
C ASN A 157 18.10 10.88 8.87
N ASP A 158 18.95 11.43 8.02
CA ASP A 158 19.92 10.64 7.25
C ASP A 158 20.84 9.77 8.12
N ASP A 159 21.28 10.27 9.28
CA ASP A 159 22.13 9.54 10.21
C ASP A 159 21.33 8.43 10.91
N GLY A 160 20.09 8.71 11.33
CA GLY A 160 19.17 7.73 11.89
C GLY A 160 18.83 6.61 10.91
N LEU A 161 18.56 6.95 9.64
CA LEU A 161 18.34 5.96 8.57
C LEU A 161 19.60 5.11 8.31
N ALA A 162 20.79 5.72 8.33
CA ALA A 162 22.04 4.98 8.19
C ALA A 162 22.21 4.00 9.36
N TYR A 163 21.92 4.45 10.57
CA TYR A 163 21.97 3.60 11.78
C TYR A 163 20.98 2.43 11.71
N LEU A 164 19.73 2.64 11.27
CA LEU A 164 18.79 1.55 11.03
C LEU A 164 19.36 0.53 10.03
N LYS A 165 19.82 1.02 8.87
CA LYS A 165 20.37 0.18 7.79
C LYS A 165 21.54 -0.69 8.25
N ASP A 166 22.49 -0.11 8.97
CA ASP A 166 23.69 -0.81 9.45
C ASP A 166 23.35 -1.97 10.41
N ASN A 167 22.24 -1.85 11.15
CA ASN A 167 21.81 -2.87 12.10
C ASN A 167 20.90 -3.94 11.48
N VAL A 168 20.04 -3.60 10.51
CA VAL A 168 19.12 -4.58 9.89
C VAL A 168 19.77 -5.36 8.74
N GLU A 169 20.70 -4.75 7.98
CA GLU A 169 21.28 -5.37 6.80
C GLU A 169 22.01 -6.70 7.06
N PRO A 170 22.78 -6.86 8.17
CA PRO A 170 23.40 -8.16 8.48
C PRO A 170 22.36 -9.26 8.70
N LEU A 171 21.25 -8.96 9.39
CA LEU A 171 20.17 -9.91 9.68
C LEU A 171 19.44 -10.33 8.40
N LEU A 172 19.17 -9.37 7.51
CA LEU A 172 18.60 -9.69 6.19
C LEU A 172 19.52 -10.58 5.34
N LYS A 173 20.85 -10.39 5.44
CA LYS A 173 21.82 -11.25 4.73
C LYS A 173 21.85 -12.67 5.27
N ASP A 174 21.61 -12.83 6.56
CA ASP A 174 21.54 -14.13 7.25
C ASP A 174 20.12 -14.75 7.13
N GLU A 175 19.19 -14.07 6.43
CA GLU A 175 17.79 -14.47 6.25
C GLU A 175 17.02 -14.55 7.60
N ASP A 176 17.49 -13.83 8.62
CA ASP A 176 16.81 -13.64 9.90
C ASP A 176 15.82 -12.46 9.79
N PHE A 177 14.67 -12.72 9.13
CA PHE A 177 13.69 -11.67 8.83
C PHE A 177 13.02 -11.14 10.09
N TYR A 178 12.58 -12.03 10.99
CA TYR A 178 11.99 -11.59 12.24
C TYR A 178 13.00 -10.77 13.08
N GLY A 179 14.23 -11.26 13.20
CA GLY A 179 15.30 -10.53 13.88
C GLY A 179 15.56 -9.14 13.28
N ALA A 180 15.50 -9.02 11.94
CA ALA A 180 15.65 -7.74 11.25
C ALA A 180 14.50 -6.77 11.56
N PHE A 181 13.25 -7.24 11.52
CA PHE A 181 12.07 -6.41 11.78
C PHE A 181 11.93 -6.07 13.28
N ASP A 182 12.25 -6.99 14.18
CA ASP A 182 12.27 -6.74 15.62
C ASP A 182 13.36 -5.72 16.00
N THR A 183 14.56 -5.84 15.41
CA THR A 183 15.64 -4.86 15.57
C THR A 183 15.24 -3.49 15.05
N TYR A 184 14.65 -3.43 13.84
CA TYR A 184 14.12 -2.20 13.26
C TYR A 184 13.11 -1.54 14.21
N ALA A 185 12.14 -2.28 14.72
CA ALA A 185 11.11 -1.75 15.61
C ALA A 185 11.72 -1.18 16.92
N ASN A 186 12.68 -1.89 17.51
CA ASN A 186 13.36 -1.42 18.72
C ASN A 186 14.13 -0.11 18.47
N LEU A 187 14.89 -0.05 17.37
CA LEU A 187 15.67 1.14 17.01
C LEU A 187 14.76 2.31 16.60
N CYS A 188 13.62 2.05 15.97
CA CYS A 188 12.61 3.09 15.70
C CYS A 188 12.10 3.70 17.01
N GLY A 189 11.85 2.88 18.04
CA GLY A 189 11.47 3.37 19.35
C GLY A 189 12.52 4.31 19.96
N ASP A 190 13.79 3.90 19.94
CA ASP A 190 14.90 4.71 20.46
C ASP A 190 15.01 6.05 19.71
N LEU A 191 14.92 6.04 18.39
CA LEU A 191 15.02 7.25 17.55
C LEU A 191 13.82 8.18 17.73
N LEU A 192 12.62 7.64 17.89
CA LEU A 192 11.40 8.41 18.17
C LEU A 192 11.47 9.05 19.55
N GLU A 193 11.96 8.33 20.56
CA GLU A 193 12.18 8.88 21.91
C GLU A 193 13.18 10.04 21.88
N MET A 194 14.32 9.88 21.19
CA MET A 194 15.31 10.95 21.01
C MET A 194 14.70 12.17 20.33
N ALA A 195 13.97 11.97 19.23
CA ALA A 195 13.33 13.05 18.50
C ALA A 195 12.25 13.76 19.33
N ALA A 196 11.45 13.04 20.12
CA ALA A 196 10.45 13.59 21.03
C ALA A 196 11.09 14.44 22.14
N ASN A 197 12.30 14.11 22.55
CA ASN A 197 13.08 14.91 23.51
C ASN A 197 13.80 16.11 22.86
N GLY A 198 13.66 16.31 21.55
CA GLY A 198 14.27 17.40 20.79
C GLY A 198 15.76 17.18 20.46
N GLU A 199 16.22 15.96 20.55
CA GLU A 199 17.60 15.53 20.28
C GLU A 199 17.59 14.40 19.22
N PRO A 200 17.10 14.62 17.99
CA PRO A 200 17.11 13.59 16.94
C PRO A 200 18.54 13.13 16.67
N TYR A 201 18.69 11.86 16.32
CA TYR A 201 19.95 11.13 16.16
C TYR A 201 20.96 11.86 15.27
#